data_608ab307b460a73bd2e0cb47f64ca178
#
_entry.id   608ab307b460a73bd2e0cb47f64ca178
#
_cell.length_a   1.000
_cell.length_b   1.000
_cell.length_c   1.000
_cell.angle_alpha   90.00
_cell.angle_beta   90.00
_cell.angle_gamma   90.00
#
_symmetry.space_group_name_H-M   'P 1'
#
loop_
_entity.id
_entity.type
_entity.pdbx_description
1 polymer ?
#
loop_
_entity_poly.entity_id
_entity_poly.type
_entity_poly.pdbx_seq_one_letter_code
_entity_poly.pdbx_strand_id
1 'polypeptide(L)'
;MFKMPEKIIYALPEEIGNTELFVGRKKEFDYYLGDWYYYLVNNMAQSQAIVARRKKGKTAFLQRLFNILWSCSESKVIPFYYAIQEEQITRASFAKEFFATFASHYLSFLTRNEEWVRTPFDYVEMKEYITQYPDLYKKSKSIDAYEKTGNWDLMWKVASRIPFDIAVSTGVKVVQIIDEFQNINAYILDERGNTIDTMSGAYLILAEKREAPLIISGSEVHGLLEIVRRLTARFKERTLGNLPEDEAKEAIRRYAKASRTKINEQAEEKIWN
;
A
#
# COMPACT_ATOMS: atom_id res chain seq x y z
N MET A 1 -4.10 -19.10 -11.47
CA MET A 1 -4.45 -19.21 -10.04
C MET A 1 -3.24 -18.74 -9.24
N PHE A 2 -3.42 -17.93 -8.21
CA PHE A 2 -2.32 -17.53 -7.32
C PHE A 2 -1.77 -18.75 -6.58
N LYS A 3 -0.45 -18.93 -6.60
CA LYS A 3 0.21 -19.97 -5.83
C LYS A 3 0.79 -19.36 -4.57
N MET A 4 0.28 -19.76 -3.42
CA MET A 4 0.83 -19.30 -2.14
C MET A 4 2.31 -19.65 -2.04
N PRO A 5 3.15 -18.73 -1.53
CA PRO A 5 4.55 -19.04 -1.30
C PRO A 5 4.69 -20.12 -0.20
N GLU A 6 5.70 -20.96 -0.30
CA GLU A 6 6.00 -21.99 0.73
C GLU A 6 6.27 -21.35 2.11
N LYS A 7 6.88 -20.17 2.08
CA LYS A 7 7.16 -19.38 3.28
C LYS A 7 6.90 -17.92 2.99
N ILE A 8 6.20 -17.24 3.90
CA ILE A 8 6.04 -15.78 3.83
C ILE A 8 7.30 -15.14 4.40
N ILE A 9 7.90 -14.27 3.61
CA ILE A 9 9.01 -13.39 4.01
C ILE A 9 8.39 -12.05 4.40
N TYR A 10 8.67 -11.61 5.63
CA TYR A 10 8.15 -10.36 6.17
C TYR A 10 9.12 -9.22 5.83
N ALA A 11 9.22 -8.90 4.54
CA ALA A 11 10.05 -7.82 4.06
C ALA A 11 9.54 -6.47 4.57
N LEU A 12 8.23 -6.25 4.52
CA LEU A 12 7.58 -5.10 5.15
C LEU A 12 7.31 -5.41 6.62
N PRO A 13 7.86 -4.63 7.57
CA PRO A 13 7.52 -4.76 8.99
C PRO A 13 6.02 -4.60 9.21
N GLU A 14 5.42 -5.53 9.96
CA GLU A 14 3.98 -5.48 10.26
C GLU A 14 3.77 -4.80 11.62
N GLU A 15 2.84 -3.84 11.68
CA GLU A 15 2.49 -3.12 12.91
C GLU A 15 1.98 -4.02 14.04
N ILE A 16 1.48 -5.21 13.69
CA ILE A 16 1.10 -6.21 14.69
C ILE A 16 2.30 -6.70 15.53
N GLY A 17 3.53 -6.45 15.09
CA GLY A 17 4.78 -6.83 15.74
C GLY A 17 5.06 -8.32 15.58
N ASN A 18 4.53 -9.17 16.47
CA ASN A 18 4.66 -10.62 16.30
C ASN A 18 3.71 -11.12 15.21
N THR A 19 4.27 -11.55 14.09
CA THR A 19 3.52 -12.00 12.90
C THR A 19 2.67 -13.25 13.14
N GLU A 20 2.98 -14.06 14.17
CA GLU A 20 2.18 -15.21 14.59
C GLU A 20 0.85 -14.82 15.24
N LEU A 21 0.74 -13.58 15.73
CA LEU A 21 -0.49 -13.06 16.31
C LEU A 21 -1.51 -12.64 15.25
N PHE A 22 -1.11 -12.55 13.99
CA PHE A 22 -2.05 -12.29 12.91
C PHE A 22 -2.99 -13.48 12.72
N VAL A 23 -4.29 -13.22 12.80
CA VAL A 23 -5.34 -14.23 12.64
C VAL A 23 -6.42 -13.73 11.71
N GLY A 24 -7.00 -14.66 10.96
CA GLY A 24 -8.22 -14.43 10.21
C GLY A 24 -8.03 -13.69 8.91
N ARG A 25 -9.09 -13.00 8.50
CA ARG A 25 -9.20 -12.32 7.21
C ARG A 25 -9.18 -13.29 6.02
N LYS A 26 -9.60 -14.53 6.25
CA LYS A 26 -9.60 -15.56 5.23
C LYS A 26 -10.37 -15.14 3.98
N LYS A 27 -11.59 -14.59 4.16
CA LYS A 27 -12.42 -14.12 3.03
C LYS A 27 -11.74 -13.05 2.21
N GLU A 28 -11.05 -12.11 2.87
CA GLU A 28 -10.32 -11.05 2.22
C GLU A 28 -9.13 -11.61 1.44
N PHE A 29 -8.34 -12.50 2.04
CA PHE A 29 -7.23 -13.15 1.32
C PHE A 29 -7.73 -14.02 0.17
N ASP A 30 -8.77 -14.82 0.36
CA ASP A 30 -9.38 -15.63 -0.69
C ASP A 30 -9.80 -14.78 -1.89
N TYR A 31 -10.35 -13.58 -1.63
CA TYR A 31 -10.70 -12.64 -2.68
C TYR A 31 -9.47 -12.01 -3.36
N TYR A 32 -8.56 -11.40 -2.56
CA TYR A 32 -7.43 -10.65 -3.13
C TYR A 32 -6.40 -11.55 -3.81
N LEU A 33 -6.15 -12.75 -3.29
CA LEU A 33 -5.21 -13.72 -3.84
C LEU A 33 -5.88 -14.72 -4.82
N GLY A 34 -7.21 -14.79 -4.83
CA GLY A 34 -7.99 -15.57 -5.77
C GLY A 34 -8.52 -14.74 -6.94
N ASP A 35 -9.76 -14.29 -6.83
CA ASP A 35 -10.49 -13.62 -7.92
C ASP A 35 -9.81 -12.34 -8.37
N TRP A 36 -9.44 -11.46 -7.43
CA TRP A 36 -8.86 -10.17 -7.78
C TRP A 36 -7.47 -10.34 -8.41
N TYR A 37 -6.66 -11.28 -7.92
CA TYR A 37 -5.37 -11.61 -8.53
C TYR A 37 -5.53 -12.15 -9.95
N TYR A 38 -6.53 -13.02 -10.17
CA TYR A 38 -6.86 -13.50 -11.52
C TYR A 38 -7.20 -12.32 -12.45
N TYR A 39 -8.02 -11.37 -11.99
CA TYR A 39 -8.31 -10.17 -12.77
C TYR A 39 -7.07 -9.30 -12.99
N LEU A 40 -6.19 -9.20 -12.01
CA LEU A 40 -4.95 -8.43 -12.11
C LEU A 40 -4.04 -8.92 -13.24
N VAL A 41 -3.73 -10.20 -13.25
CA VAL A 41 -2.83 -10.77 -14.27
C VAL A 41 -3.43 -10.77 -15.67
N ASN A 42 -4.76 -10.67 -15.79
CA ASN A 42 -5.49 -10.59 -17.05
C ASN A 42 -5.90 -9.16 -17.46
N ASN A 43 -5.33 -8.12 -16.86
CA ASN A 43 -5.65 -6.70 -17.14
C ASN A 43 -7.13 -6.32 -16.90
N MET A 44 -7.80 -6.94 -15.95
CA MET A 44 -9.21 -6.70 -15.62
C MET A 44 -9.43 -6.18 -14.20
N ALA A 45 -8.39 -6.15 -13.36
CA ALA A 45 -8.53 -5.73 -11.97
C ALA A 45 -8.95 -4.27 -11.88
N GLN A 46 -9.97 -4.01 -11.06
CA GLN A 46 -10.36 -2.66 -10.67
C GLN A 46 -9.62 -2.24 -9.40
N SER A 47 -9.32 -0.95 -9.30
CA SER A 47 -8.84 -0.37 -8.05
C SER A 47 -9.88 -0.52 -6.95
N GLN A 48 -9.41 -0.70 -5.71
CA GLN A 48 -10.23 -1.00 -4.54
C GLN A 48 -10.08 0.09 -3.49
N ALA A 49 -11.16 0.45 -2.82
CA ALA A 49 -11.14 1.27 -1.62
C ALA A 49 -11.58 0.43 -0.43
N ILE A 50 -10.68 0.18 0.51
CA ILE A 50 -10.97 -0.57 1.73
C ILE A 50 -11.36 0.41 2.83
N VAL A 51 -12.64 0.36 3.19
CA VAL A 51 -13.23 1.18 4.23
C VAL A 51 -13.32 0.37 5.51
N ALA A 52 -12.74 0.88 6.59
CA ALA A 52 -12.83 0.23 7.90
C ALA A 52 -12.74 1.27 9.02
N ARG A 53 -13.49 1.07 10.09
CA ARG A 53 -13.30 1.85 11.32
C ARG A 53 -11.92 1.56 11.91
N ARG A 54 -11.39 2.50 12.69
CA ARG A 54 -10.14 2.29 13.46
C ARG A 54 -10.17 0.97 14.23
N LYS A 55 -9.00 0.34 14.39
CA LYS A 55 -8.80 -0.93 15.13
C LYS A 55 -9.47 -2.19 14.53
N LYS A 56 -9.84 -2.17 13.24
CA LYS A 56 -10.34 -3.36 12.54
C LYS A 56 -9.26 -4.20 11.86
N GLY A 57 -7.97 -3.92 12.11
CA GLY A 57 -6.86 -4.68 11.53
C GLY A 57 -6.63 -4.44 10.03
N LYS A 58 -7.04 -3.27 9.52
CA LYS A 58 -6.89 -2.88 8.13
C LYS A 58 -5.41 -2.85 7.70
N THR A 59 -4.59 -2.07 8.41
CA THR A 59 -3.16 -1.93 8.15
C THR A 59 -2.45 -3.29 8.22
N ALA A 60 -2.70 -4.09 9.27
CA ALA A 60 -2.13 -5.43 9.40
C ALA A 60 -2.50 -6.35 8.22
N PHE A 61 -3.75 -6.28 7.74
CA PHE A 61 -4.18 -7.02 6.55
C PHE A 61 -3.42 -6.58 5.29
N LEU A 62 -3.27 -5.27 5.07
CA LEU A 62 -2.58 -4.73 3.91
C LEU A 62 -1.07 -5.05 3.90
N GLN A 63 -0.43 -4.93 5.05
CA GLN A 63 0.98 -5.29 5.22
C GLN A 63 1.19 -6.80 5.00
N ARG A 64 0.30 -7.65 5.52
CA ARG A 64 0.34 -9.09 5.27
C ARG A 64 0.12 -9.41 3.78
N LEU A 65 -0.81 -8.73 3.11
CA LEU A 65 -1.03 -8.88 1.67
C LEU A 65 0.22 -8.50 0.87
N PHE A 66 0.87 -7.39 1.22
CA PHE A 66 2.15 -6.99 0.63
C PHE A 66 3.21 -8.10 0.79
N ASN A 67 3.40 -8.61 2.00
CA ASN A 67 4.40 -9.63 2.31
C ASN A 67 4.14 -10.94 1.55
N ILE A 68 2.88 -11.36 1.41
CA ILE A 68 2.52 -12.54 0.61
C ILE A 68 2.87 -12.32 -0.86
N LEU A 69 2.50 -11.17 -1.45
CA LEU A 69 2.81 -10.86 -2.85
C LEU A 69 4.33 -10.73 -3.07
N TRP A 70 5.04 -10.07 -2.15
CA TRP A 70 6.50 -9.93 -2.22
C TRP A 70 7.21 -11.28 -2.15
N SER A 71 6.69 -12.23 -1.37
CA SER A 71 7.26 -13.58 -1.23
C SER A 71 7.14 -14.44 -2.49
N CYS A 72 6.28 -14.05 -3.44
CA CYS A 72 6.07 -14.79 -4.69
C CYS A 72 7.09 -14.40 -5.76
N SER A 73 8.31 -14.96 -5.69
CA SER A 73 9.43 -14.62 -6.58
C SER A 73 9.16 -14.88 -8.07
N GLU A 74 8.38 -15.89 -8.39
CA GLU A 74 8.02 -16.25 -9.77
C GLU A 74 6.90 -15.35 -10.34
N SER A 75 6.29 -14.53 -9.51
CA SER A 75 5.21 -13.63 -9.90
C SER A 75 5.75 -12.43 -10.67
N LYS A 76 5.03 -12.03 -11.71
CA LYS A 76 5.23 -10.73 -12.39
C LYS A 76 4.41 -9.61 -11.73
N VAL A 77 4.00 -9.79 -10.47
CA VAL A 77 3.22 -8.84 -9.69
C VAL A 77 4.09 -8.28 -8.58
N ILE A 78 4.40 -7.01 -8.66
CA ILE A 78 5.26 -6.30 -7.71
C ILE A 78 4.37 -5.53 -6.75
N PRO A 79 4.43 -5.80 -5.44
CA PRO A 79 3.70 -5.01 -4.46
C PRO A 79 4.48 -3.73 -4.13
N PHE A 80 3.74 -2.63 -4.02
CA PHE A 80 4.20 -1.36 -3.49
C PHE A 80 3.30 -0.94 -2.34
N TYR A 81 3.87 -0.62 -1.19
CA TYR A 81 3.14 -0.16 -0.01
C TYR A 81 3.62 1.23 0.39
N TYR A 82 2.68 2.13 0.64
CA TYR A 82 2.95 3.46 1.14
C TYR A 82 1.85 3.88 2.13
N ALA A 83 2.23 4.23 3.36
CA ALA A 83 1.31 4.77 4.35
C ALA A 83 1.50 6.29 4.43
N ILE A 84 0.44 7.06 4.14
CA ILE A 84 0.50 8.52 4.24
C ILE A 84 0.36 8.92 5.69
N GLN A 85 1.44 9.45 6.27
CA GLN A 85 1.52 9.80 7.69
C GLN A 85 0.63 11.02 8.04
N GLU A 86 0.20 11.09 9.29
CA GLU A 86 -0.47 12.27 9.87
C GLU A 86 0.60 13.35 10.23
N GLU A 87 1.46 13.68 9.27
CA GLU A 87 2.54 14.63 9.42
C GLU A 87 2.57 15.58 8.23
N GLN A 88 2.74 16.88 8.52
CA GLN A 88 2.81 17.89 7.47
C GLN A 88 4.11 17.77 6.67
N ILE A 89 3.98 17.62 5.37
CA ILE A 89 5.11 17.55 4.44
C ILE A 89 4.81 18.38 3.20
N THR A 90 5.84 19.03 2.64
CA THR A 90 5.66 19.76 1.38
C THR A 90 5.43 18.77 0.22
N ARG A 91 4.68 19.22 -0.79
CA ARG A 91 4.42 18.44 -2.00
C ARG A 91 5.70 17.96 -2.68
N ALA A 92 6.74 18.79 -2.71
CA ALA A 92 8.04 18.44 -3.27
C ALA A 92 8.70 17.29 -2.50
N SER A 93 8.74 17.38 -1.17
CA SER A 93 9.30 16.32 -0.31
C SER A 93 8.49 15.05 -0.42
N PHE A 94 7.16 15.14 -0.38
CA PHE A 94 6.25 14.01 -0.56
C PHE A 94 6.46 13.30 -1.90
N ALA A 95 6.60 14.04 -3.00
CA ALA A 95 6.86 13.47 -4.32
C ALA A 95 8.18 12.70 -4.38
N LYS A 96 9.24 13.24 -3.76
CA LYS A 96 10.54 12.58 -3.67
C LYS A 96 10.49 11.32 -2.82
N GLU A 97 9.87 11.40 -1.65
CA GLU A 97 9.73 10.28 -0.72
C GLU A 97 8.89 9.15 -1.34
N PHE A 98 7.76 9.49 -1.94
CA PHE A 98 6.91 8.51 -2.64
C PHE A 98 7.68 7.79 -3.75
N PHE A 99 8.44 8.54 -4.56
CA PHE A 99 9.27 7.94 -5.61
C PHE A 99 10.37 7.05 -5.04
N ALA A 100 11.11 7.52 -4.04
CA ALA A 100 12.20 6.76 -3.45
C ALA A 100 11.70 5.48 -2.81
N THR A 101 10.57 5.52 -2.08
CA THR A 101 9.93 4.33 -1.51
C THR A 101 9.48 3.35 -2.60
N PHE A 102 8.87 3.84 -3.69
CA PHE A 102 8.52 2.97 -4.81
C PHE A 102 9.75 2.29 -5.42
N ALA A 103 10.81 3.06 -5.70
CA ALA A 103 12.04 2.53 -6.26
C ALA A 103 12.66 1.47 -5.33
N SER A 104 12.68 1.72 -4.02
CA SER A 104 13.17 0.78 -3.01
C SER A 104 12.41 -0.54 -3.05
N HIS A 105 11.08 -0.50 -3.06
CA HIS A 105 10.25 -1.71 -3.10
C HIS A 105 10.39 -2.45 -4.43
N TYR A 106 10.44 -1.72 -5.53
CA TYR A 106 10.65 -2.29 -6.87
C TYR A 106 11.98 -3.01 -6.96
N LEU A 107 13.08 -2.35 -6.59
CA LEU A 107 14.42 -2.94 -6.60
C LEU A 107 14.56 -4.09 -5.60
N SER A 108 13.98 -3.95 -4.39
CA SER A 108 13.89 -5.02 -3.41
C SER A 108 13.24 -6.28 -3.99
N PHE A 109 12.12 -6.12 -4.69
CA PHE A 109 11.44 -7.25 -5.32
C PHE A 109 12.30 -7.92 -6.39
N LEU A 110 13.00 -7.16 -7.22
CA LEU A 110 13.86 -7.68 -8.28
C LEU A 110 15.11 -8.40 -7.75
N THR A 111 15.72 -7.86 -6.71
CA THR A 111 16.98 -8.36 -6.13
C THR A 111 16.79 -9.29 -4.94
N ARG A 112 15.55 -9.38 -4.44
CA ARG A 112 15.20 -10.10 -3.20
C ARG A 112 15.91 -9.58 -1.96
N ASN A 113 16.28 -8.32 -1.94
CA ASN A 113 16.85 -7.66 -0.78
C ASN A 113 15.74 -7.05 0.09
N GLU A 114 15.38 -7.73 1.20
CA GLU A 114 14.34 -7.31 2.14
C GLU A 114 14.64 -5.97 2.80
N GLU A 115 15.92 -5.64 2.98
CA GLU A 115 16.34 -4.45 3.70
C GLU A 115 15.84 -3.17 3.03
N TRP A 116 15.74 -3.16 1.70
CA TRP A 116 15.24 -2.02 0.96
C TRP A 116 13.72 -1.80 1.07
N VAL A 117 12.98 -2.74 1.64
CA VAL A 117 11.59 -2.55 2.08
C VAL A 117 11.55 -2.05 3.52
N ARG A 118 12.40 -2.60 4.40
CA ARG A 118 12.46 -2.21 5.82
C ARG A 118 12.96 -0.79 6.00
N THR A 119 13.98 -0.43 5.23
CA THR A 119 14.64 0.87 5.24
C THR A 119 14.69 1.39 3.79
N PRO A 120 13.60 1.99 3.30
CA PRO A 120 13.59 2.57 1.96
C PRO A 120 14.66 3.66 1.82
N PHE A 121 15.21 3.76 0.63
CA PHE A 121 16.16 4.81 0.28
C PHE A 121 15.58 6.20 0.53
N ASP A 122 16.41 7.14 0.91
CA ASP A 122 16.10 8.53 0.66
C ASP A 122 16.25 8.85 -0.85
N TYR A 123 15.75 10.03 -1.26
CA TYR A 123 15.75 10.40 -2.68
C TYR A 123 17.15 10.60 -3.28
N VAL A 124 18.14 10.96 -2.47
CA VAL A 124 19.54 11.17 -2.92
C VAL A 124 20.22 9.82 -3.09
N GLU A 125 20.13 8.97 -2.07
CA GLU A 125 20.66 7.61 -2.07
C GLU A 125 20.06 6.78 -3.21
N MET A 126 18.75 6.84 -3.40
CA MET A 126 18.05 6.13 -4.49
C MET A 126 18.70 6.34 -5.85
N LYS A 127 19.18 7.56 -6.16
CA LYS A 127 19.76 7.89 -7.46
C LYS A 127 21.00 7.05 -7.81
N GLU A 128 21.73 6.59 -6.82
CA GLU A 128 22.89 5.74 -7.03
C GLU A 128 22.47 4.34 -7.53
N TYR A 129 21.40 3.79 -6.93
CA TYR A 129 20.91 2.45 -7.25
C TYR A 129 20.13 2.39 -8.57
N ILE A 130 19.45 3.45 -8.97
CA ILE A 130 18.61 3.45 -10.17
C ILE A 130 19.35 3.75 -11.48
N THR A 131 20.65 4.02 -11.46
CA THR A 131 21.45 4.36 -12.66
C THR A 131 21.35 3.29 -13.75
N GLN A 132 21.28 2.02 -13.37
CA GLN A 132 21.12 0.88 -14.28
C GLN A 132 19.66 0.60 -14.71
N TYR A 133 18.70 1.39 -14.23
CA TYR A 133 17.28 1.28 -14.55
C TYR A 133 16.83 2.54 -15.32
N PRO A 134 16.91 2.55 -16.66
CA PRO A 134 16.76 3.77 -17.47
C PRO A 134 15.45 4.51 -17.24
N ASP A 135 14.34 3.80 -17.02
CA ASP A 135 13.03 4.41 -16.82
C ASP A 135 12.96 5.15 -15.48
N LEU A 136 13.45 4.54 -14.39
CA LEU A 136 13.52 5.19 -13.08
C LEU A 136 14.49 6.37 -13.12
N TYR A 137 15.67 6.19 -13.73
CA TYR A 137 16.67 7.26 -13.85
C TYR A 137 16.13 8.46 -14.63
N LYS A 138 15.46 8.25 -15.76
CA LYS A 138 14.83 9.30 -16.55
C LYS A 138 13.78 10.07 -15.74
N LYS A 139 12.97 9.37 -14.93
CA LYS A 139 11.95 10.00 -14.07
C LYS A 139 12.58 10.82 -12.96
N SER A 140 13.67 10.35 -12.34
CA SER A 140 14.38 11.15 -11.32
C SER A 140 14.93 12.44 -11.90
N LYS A 141 15.48 12.42 -13.11
CA LYS A 141 15.93 13.63 -13.81
C LYS A 141 14.78 14.60 -14.10
N SER A 142 13.58 14.09 -14.42
CA SER A 142 12.40 14.93 -14.60
C SER A 142 11.97 15.61 -13.29
N ILE A 143 11.98 14.88 -12.17
CA ILE A 143 11.69 15.41 -10.84
C ILE A 143 12.69 16.53 -10.48
N ASP A 144 14.00 16.28 -10.67
CA ASP A 144 15.05 17.27 -10.42
C ASP A 144 14.87 18.55 -11.28
N ALA A 145 14.49 18.39 -12.54
CA ALA A 145 14.25 19.52 -13.44
C ALA A 145 13.03 20.35 -13.02
N TYR A 146 11.95 19.70 -12.62
CA TYR A 146 10.74 20.38 -12.13
C TYR A 146 10.97 21.06 -10.79
N GLU A 147 11.75 20.46 -9.90
CA GLU A 147 12.15 21.11 -8.65
C GLU A 147 12.93 22.42 -8.92
N LYS A 148 13.92 22.39 -9.80
CA LYS A 148 14.72 23.57 -10.17
C LYS A 148 13.89 24.70 -10.78
N THR A 149 12.79 24.37 -11.45
CA THR A 149 11.91 25.34 -12.10
C THR A 149 10.70 25.72 -11.26
N GLY A 150 10.56 25.19 -10.04
CA GLY A 150 9.41 25.42 -9.17
C GLY A 150 8.09 24.83 -9.70
N ASN A 151 8.17 23.79 -10.55
CA ASN A 151 6.98 23.21 -11.18
C ASN A 151 6.49 21.98 -10.37
N TRP A 152 6.01 22.28 -9.18
CA TRP A 152 5.66 21.28 -8.16
C TRP A 152 4.51 20.33 -8.56
N ASP A 153 3.55 20.84 -9.35
CA ASP A 153 2.43 20.02 -9.86
C ASP A 153 2.91 18.94 -10.83
N LEU A 154 3.83 19.30 -11.72
CA LEU A 154 4.42 18.33 -12.64
C LEU A 154 5.31 17.32 -11.90
N MET A 155 5.99 17.76 -10.86
CA MET A 155 6.80 16.90 -10.01
C MET A 155 5.94 15.81 -9.37
N TRP A 156 4.83 16.18 -8.73
CA TRP A 156 3.89 15.21 -8.15
C TRP A 156 3.25 14.34 -9.23
N LYS A 157 2.85 14.92 -10.36
CA LYS A 157 2.29 14.17 -11.49
C LYS A 157 3.24 13.09 -12.01
N VAL A 158 4.54 13.36 -12.05
CA VAL A 158 5.55 12.36 -12.43
C VAL A 158 5.66 11.31 -11.34
N ALA A 159 5.85 11.70 -10.08
CA ALA A 159 6.04 10.77 -8.97
C ALA A 159 4.87 9.80 -8.82
N SER A 160 3.63 10.31 -8.80
CA SER A 160 2.43 9.47 -8.66
C SER A 160 2.22 8.46 -9.80
N ARG A 161 2.76 8.74 -11.00
CA ARG A 161 2.64 7.87 -12.17
C ARG A 161 3.70 6.79 -12.28
N ILE A 162 4.80 6.89 -11.52
CA ILE A 162 5.94 5.96 -11.65
C ILE A 162 5.53 4.49 -11.57
N PRO A 163 4.70 4.05 -10.62
CA PRO A 163 4.28 2.65 -10.55
C PRO A 163 3.60 2.16 -11.83
N PHE A 164 2.75 3.00 -12.43
CA PHE A 164 2.08 2.70 -13.69
C PHE A 164 3.06 2.70 -14.88
N ASP A 165 3.90 3.74 -14.99
CA ASP A 165 4.84 3.87 -16.09
C ASP A 165 5.84 2.69 -16.11
N ILE A 166 6.32 2.25 -14.94
CA ILE A 166 7.18 1.06 -14.82
C ILE A 166 6.41 -0.22 -15.19
N ALA A 167 5.17 -0.37 -14.71
CA ALA A 167 4.36 -1.53 -15.08
C ALA A 167 4.20 -1.66 -16.60
N VAL A 168 3.95 -0.55 -17.29
CA VAL A 168 3.79 -0.52 -18.75
C VAL A 168 5.11 -0.81 -19.47
N SER A 169 6.22 -0.15 -19.07
CA SER A 169 7.49 -0.27 -19.79
C SER A 169 8.15 -1.64 -19.61
N THR A 170 7.93 -2.30 -18.47
CA THR A 170 8.54 -3.59 -18.15
C THR A 170 7.63 -4.80 -18.36
N GLY A 171 6.33 -4.56 -18.60
CA GLY A 171 5.34 -5.63 -18.77
C GLY A 171 4.99 -6.39 -17.48
N VAL A 172 5.37 -5.85 -16.30
CA VAL A 172 4.97 -6.40 -15.00
C VAL A 172 3.64 -5.80 -14.55
N LYS A 173 3.06 -6.32 -13.48
CA LYS A 173 1.96 -5.68 -12.76
C LYS A 173 2.49 -5.03 -11.49
N VAL A 174 1.96 -3.88 -11.13
CA VAL A 174 2.26 -3.24 -9.85
C VAL A 174 0.98 -3.13 -9.04
N VAL A 175 0.95 -3.70 -7.84
CA VAL A 175 -0.14 -3.50 -6.89
C VAL A 175 0.24 -2.35 -5.96
N GLN A 176 -0.43 -1.22 -6.11
CA GLN A 176 -0.20 -0.04 -5.27
C GLN A 176 -1.10 -0.11 -4.04
N ILE A 177 -0.54 -0.39 -2.87
CA ILE A 177 -1.24 -0.39 -1.58
C ILE A 177 -0.92 0.94 -0.90
N ILE A 178 -1.91 1.83 -0.83
CA ILE A 178 -1.74 3.14 -0.20
C ILE A 178 -2.66 3.22 1.02
N ASP A 179 -2.05 3.17 2.21
CA ASP A 179 -2.78 3.25 3.47
C ASP A 179 -2.92 4.69 3.96
N GLU A 180 -3.97 4.95 4.73
CA GLU A 180 -4.38 6.27 5.23
C GLU A 180 -4.49 7.33 4.11
N PHE A 181 -5.10 6.92 2.98
CA PHE A 181 -5.18 7.73 1.76
C PHE A 181 -5.87 9.08 1.94
N GLN A 182 -6.78 9.24 2.92
CA GLN A 182 -7.41 10.52 3.22
C GLN A 182 -6.39 11.60 3.64
N ASN A 183 -5.25 11.20 4.17
CA ASN A 183 -4.19 12.12 4.61
C ASN A 183 -3.55 12.90 3.45
N ILE A 184 -3.68 12.42 2.20
CA ILE A 184 -3.09 13.08 1.03
C ILE A 184 -3.58 14.50 0.80
N ASN A 185 -4.82 14.79 1.17
CA ASN A 185 -5.39 16.13 1.04
C ASN A 185 -5.33 16.94 2.34
N ALA A 186 -4.98 16.30 3.47
CA ALA A 186 -4.97 16.94 4.79
C ALA A 186 -3.58 17.38 5.23
N TYR A 187 -2.56 16.61 4.88
CA TYR A 187 -1.21 16.81 5.43
C TYR A 187 -0.16 17.20 4.37
N ILE A 188 -0.51 17.15 3.08
CA ILE A 188 0.41 17.62 2.04
C ILE A 188 0.21 19.10 1.81
N LEU A 189 1.30 19.86 2.00
CA LEU A 189 1.31 21.29 1.89
C LEU A 189 1.94 21.77 0.57
N ASP A 190 1.53 22.95 0.10
CA ASP A 190 2.30 23.65 -0.91
C ASP A 190 3.63 24.18 -0.31
N GLU A 191 4.49 24.71 -1.13
CA GLU A 191 5.80 25.21 -0.72
C GLU A 191 5.73 26.53 0.08
N ARG A 192 4.50 27.05 0.29
CA ARG A 192 4.21 28.20 1.17
C ARG A 192 3.57 27.78 2.49
N GLY A 193 3.36 26.47 2.68
CA GLY A 193 2.77 25.91 3.90
C GLY A 193 1.24 25.87 3.93
N ASN A 194 0.56 26.06 2.78
CA ASN A 194 -0.89 25.90 2.70
C ASN A 194 -1.28 24.47 2.32
N THR A 195 -2.38 23.98 2.87
CA THR A 195 -2.93 22.66 2.50
C THR A 195 -3.37 22.60 1.04
N ILE A 196 -3.15 21.45 0.40
CA ILE A 196 -3.55 21.20 -0.99
C ILE A 196 -4.64 20.14 -0.97
N ASP A 197 -5.90 20.53 -1.10
CA ASP A 197 -7.07 19.65 -1.06
C ASP A 197 -7.30 18.84 -2.36
N THR A 198 -6.47 19.06 -3.37
CA THR A 198 -6.57 18.45 -4.71
C THR A 198 -5.48 17.43 -5.02
N MET A 199 -4.60 17.10 -4.06
CA MET A 199 -3.50 16.16 -4.28
C MET A 199 -3.97 14.78 -4.76
N SER A 200 -5.09 14.29 -4.23
CA SER A 200 -5.72 13.03 -4.67
C SER A 200 -6.15 13.02 -6.13
N GLY A 201 -6.33 14.20 -6.76
CA GLY A 201 -6.71 14.34 -8.17
C GLY A 201 -5.74 13.67 -9.15
N ALA A 202 -4.47 13.50 -8.79
CA ALA A 202 -3.49 12.76 -9.58
C ALA A 202 -3.95 11.30 -9.84
N TYR A 203 -4.73 10.74 -8.94
CA TYR A 203 -5.24 9.36 -9.04
C TYR A 203 -6.53 9.21 -9.85
N LEU A 204 -7.13 10.31 -10.33
CA LEU A 204 -8.35 10.28 -11.14
C LEU A 204 -8.21 9.37 -12.37
N ILE A 205 -7.09 9.46 -13.07
CA ILE A 205 -6.79 8.63 -14.24
C ILE A 205 -6.10 7.32 -13.83
N LEU A 206 -5.24 7.37 -12.80
CA LEU A 206 -4.46 6.22 -12.37
C LEU A 206 -5.33 5.10 -11.81
N ALA A 207 -6.45 5.43 -11.15
CA ALA A 207 -7.39 4.45 -10.61
C ALA A 207 -8.03 3.54 -11.68
N GLU A 208 -8.01 3.96 -12.96
CA GLU A 208 -8.53 3.15 -14.08
C GLU A 208 -7.47 2.23 -14.70
N LYS A 209 -6.20 2.42 -14.35
CA LYS A 209 -5.09 1.69 -14.97
C LYS A 209 -5.02 0.26 -14.43
N ARG A 210 -5.12 -0.70 -15.34
CA ARG A 210 -5.15 -2.14 -15.02
C ARG A 210 -3.76 -2.74 -14.82
N GLU A 211 -2.73 -2.05 -15.31
CA GLU A 211 -1.34 -2.46 -15.14
C GLU A 211 -0.82 -2.19 -13.73
N ALA A 212 -1.36 -1.15 -13.08
CA ALA A 212 -0.96 -0.73 -11.75
C ALA A 212 -2.17 -0.31 -10.89
N PRO A 213 -3.15 -1.23 -10.65
CA PRO A 213 -4.33 -0.91 -9.86
C PRO A 213 -3.97 -0.55 -8.42
N LEU A 214 -4.81 0.30 -7.82
CA LEU A 214 -4.66 0.75 -6.46
C LEU A 214 -5.53 -0.06 -5.49
N ILE A 215 -5.00 -0.29 -4.29
CA ILE A 215 -5.74 -0.65 -3.10
C ILE A 215 -5.52 0.50 -2.12
N ILE A 216 -6.49 1.40 -2.02
CA ILE A 216 -6.43 2.49 -1.06
C ILE A 216 -7.20 2.14 0.20
N SER A 217 -6.78 2.69 1.32
CA SER A 217 -7.48 2.49 2.57
C SER A 217 -7.41 3.72 3.46
N GLY A 218 -8.30 3.81 4.45
CA GLY A 218 -8.32 4.89 5.40
C GLY A 218 -9.08 4.52 6.67
N SER A 219 -8.62 5.06 7.79
CA SER A 219 -9.28 4.89 9.09
C SER A 219 -10.38 5.93 9.32
N GLU A 220 -10.29 7.08 8.68
CA GLU A 220 -11.33 8.09 8.63
C GLU A 220 -12.27 7.81 7.44
N VAL A 221 -13.31 7.04 7.71
CA VAL A 221 -14.25 6.53 6.70
C VAL A 221 -14.86 7.66 5.86
N HIS A 222 -15.24 8.77 6.50
CA HIS A 222 -15.91 9.90 5.82
C HIS A 222 -14.95 10.60 4.85
N GLY A 223 -13.75 10.93 5.28
CA GLY A 223 -12.73 11.59 4.46
C GLY A 223 -12.31 10.72 3.28
N LEU A 224 -12.09 9.41 3.48
CA LEU A 224 -11.77 8.50 2.39
C LEU A 224 -12.92 8.43 1.37
N LEU A 225 -14.17 8.26 1.82
CA LEU A 225 -15.32 8.18 0.92
C LEU A 225 -15.57 9.48 0.15
N GLU A 226 -15.30 10.64 0.75
CA GLU A 226 -15.38 11.92 0.06
C GLU A 226 -14.39 11.96 -1.12
N ILE A 227 -13.13 11.55 -0.90
CA ILE A 227 -12.14 11.47 -1.97
C ILE A 227 -12.57 10.46 -3.04
N VAL A 228 -13.01 9.25 -2.64
CA VAL A 228 -13.46 8.21 -3.57
C VAL A 228 -14.61 8.68 -4.45
N ARG A 229 -15.57 9.41 -3.89
CA ARG A 229 -16.69 10.01 -4.64
C ARG A 229 -16.21 11.06 -5.64
N ARG A 230 -15.25 11.92 -5.26
CA ARG A 230 -14.62 12.89 -6.17
C ARG A 230 -13.88 12.19 -7.32
N LEU A 231 -13.32 11.01 -7.09
CA LEU A 231 -12.67 10.18 -8.10
C LEU A 231 -13.67 9.38 -8.98
N THR A 232 -14.96 9.75 -8.95
CA THR A 232 -16.03 9.29 -9.85
C THR A 232 -16.16 7.76 -9.98
N ALA A 233 -16.40 7.08 -8.84
CA ALA A 233 -16.73 5.64 -8.79
C ALA A 233 -15.71 4.69 -9.46
N ARG A 234 -14.46 5.11 -9.59
CA ARG A 234 -13.38 4.29 -10.19
C ARG A 234 -12.83 3.22 -9.27
N PHE A 235 -13.17 3.34 -8.00
CA PHE A 235 -12.83 2.36 -6.97
C PHE A 235 -14.03 1.49 -6.66
N LYS A 236 -13.79 0.19 -6.51
CA LYS A 236 -14.76 -0.72 -5.93
C LYS A 236 -14.62 -0.66 -4.40
N GLU A 237 -15.65 -0.19 -3.72
CA GLU A 237 -15.66 -0.12 -2.27
C GLU A 237 -15.78 -1.51 -1.63
N ARG A 238 -15.00 -1.73 -0.58
CA ARG A 238 -15.04 -2.91 0.27
C ARG A 238 -14.96 -2.53 1.72
N THR A 239 -15.88 -3.05 2.52
CA THR A 239 -15.87 -2.83 3.96
C THR A 239 -15.14 -3.98 4.65
N LEU A 240 -14.13 -3.63 5.45
CA LEU A 240 -13.48 -4.55 6.36
C LEU A 240 -14.22 -4.49 7.71
N GLY A 241 -15.03 -5.52 7.97
CA GLY A 241 -15.81 -5.66 9.18
C GLY A 241 -15.04 -6.25 10.36
N ASN A 242 -15.77 -6.71 11.38
CA ASN A 242 -15.21 -7.52 12.46
C ASN A 242 -14.69 -8.86 11.89
N LEU A 243 -13.80 -9.49 12.62
CA LEU A 243 -13.46 -10.89 12.36
C LEU A 243 -14.70 -11.75 12.60
N PRO A 244 -14.90 -12.84 11.85
CA PRO A 244 -15.83 -13.90 12.23
C PRO A 244 -15.53 -14.42 13.64
N GLU A 245 -16.54 -15.00 14.30
CA GLU A 245 -16.40 -15.45 15.68
C GLU A 245 -15.26 -16.45 15.89
N ASP A 246 -15.14 -17.42 15.00
CA ASP A 246 -14.10 -18.44 15.02
C ASP A 246 -12.69 -17.81 14.89
N GLU A 247 -12.51 -16.87 13.95
CA GLU A 247 -11.25 -16.16 13.75
C GLU A 247 -10.95 -15.23 14.95
N ALA A 248 -11.96 -14.59 15.54
CA ALA A 248 -11.78 -13.73 16.70
C ALA A 248 -11.40 -14.54 17.95
N LYS A 249 -12.05 -15.66 18.20
CA LYS A 249 -11.69 -16.57 19.29
C LYS A 249 -10.26 -17.10 19.14
N GLU A 250 -9.85 -17.45 17.93
CA GLU A 250 -8.45 -17.85 17.66
C GLU A 250 -7.48 -16.71 17.94
N ALA A 251 -7.81 -15.47 17.58
CA ALA A 251 -6.98 -14.32 17.93
C ALA A 251 -6.82 -14.17 19.44
N ILE A 252 -7.92 -14.25 20.19
CA ILE A 252 -7.91 -14.18 21.67
C ILE A 252 -6.98 -15.27 22.25
N ARG A 253 -7.09 -16.50 21.75
CA ARG A 253 -6.26 -17.63 22.22
C ARG A 253 -4.78 -17.40 21.94
N ARG A 254 -4.41 -16.92 20.75
CA ARG A 254 -3.01 -16.62 20.41
C ARG A 254 -2.44 -15.51 21.27
N TYR A 255 -3.18 -14.42 21.46
CA TYR A 255 -2.76 -13.32 22.35
C TYR A 255 -2.61 -13.78 23.80
N ALA A 256 -3.57 -14.55 24.32
CA ALA A 256 -3.48 -15.10 25.68
C ALA A 256 -2.26 -16.02 25.85
N LYS A 257 -1.99 -16.90 24.88
CA LYS A 257 -0.80 -17.75 24.87
C LYS A 257 0.49 -16.93 24.87
N ALA A 258 0.59 -15.92 24.01
CA ALA A 258 1.74 -15.06 23.89
C ALA A 258 2.00 -14.24 25.17
N SER A 259 0.94 -13.75 25.81
CA SER A 259 1.01 -13.04 27.10
C SER A 259 1.09 -13.95 28.33
N ARG A 260 1.14 -15.29 28.14
CA ARG A 260 1.11 -16.30 29.22
C ARG A 260 -0.11 -16.18 30.15
N THR A 261 -1.22 -15.67 29.60
CA THR A 261 -2.48 -15.50 30.34
C THR A 261 -3.36 -16.73 30.12
N LYS A 262 -3.86 -17.31 31.21
CA LYS A 262 -4.85 -18.40 31.11
C LYS A 262 -6.25 -17.81 30.89
N ILE A 263 -6.90 -18.22 29.83
CA ILE A 263 -8.31 -17.90 29.54
C ILE A 263 -9.12 -19.20 29.53
N ASN A 264 -10.37 -19.12 30.01
CA ASN A 264 -11.35 -20.18 29.85
C ASN A 264 -12.42 -19.75 28.83
N GLU A 265 -13.27 -20.68 28.42
CA GLU A 265 -14.33 -20.43 27.44
C GLU A 265 -15.25 -19.28 27.82
N GLN A 266 -15.60 -19.15 29.12
CA GLN A 266 -16.45 -18.05 29.59
C GLN A 266 -15.78 -16.68 29.45
N ALA A 267 -14.46 -16.59 29.67
CA ALA A 267 -13.70 -15.37 29.46
C ALA A 267 -13.58 -15.04 27.97
N GLU A 268 -13.39 -16.05 27.12
CA GLU A 268 -13.35 -15.90 25.67
C GLU A 268 -14.66 -15.35 25.11
N GLU A 269 -15.81 -15.87 25.54
CA GLU A 269 -17.13 -15.36 25.16
C GLU A 269 -17.38 -13.92 25.61
N LYS A 270 -16.93 -13.56 26.84
CA LYS A 270 -17.06 -12.18 27.34
C LYS A 270 -16.20 -11.17 26.62
N ILE A 271 -15.06 -11.57 26.06
CA ILE A 271 -14.19 -10.69 25.28
C ILE A 271 -14.74 -10.51 23.86
N TRP A 272 -15.41 -11.53 23.33
CA TRP A 272 -16.01 -11.50 22.00
C TRP A 272 -17.29 -10.63 21.96
N ASN A 273 -18.18 -10.74 22.94
CA ASN A 273 -19.45 -9.97 23.05
C ASN A 273 -19.22 -8.54 23.54
#